data_9116dede01a103e528b212481e755a76
#
_entry.id   9116dede01a103e528b212481e755a76
#
_cell.length_a   1.000
_cell.length_b   1.000
_cell.length_c   1.000
_cell.angle_alpha   90.00
_cell.angle_beta   90.00
_cell.angle_gamma   90.00
#
_symmetry.space_group_name_H-M   'P 1'
#
loop_
_entity.id
_entity.type
_entity.pdbx_description
1 polymer ?
#
loop_
_entity_poly.entity_id
_entity_poly.type
_entity_poly.pdbx_seq_one_letter_code
_entity_poly.pdbx_strand_id
1 'polypeptide(L)'
;GDHRDLHSFPTRRSSDLEGALKLKEISYIHAEAYAAGELKHGPIALIDENVPVIVVAPRDALFEKTASNLQEVVARGGKVVLLSDAEGINELGEYAWRAVTLPSVDPFVAPILYAVPIQLLAYHTAVLKGTDVDQPRNLAKSVTVE
;
A
#
# COMPACT_ATOMS: atom_id res chain seq x y z
N GLY A 1 18.58 4.82 24.03
CA GLY A 1 18.03 5.14 22.74
C GLY A 1 16.55 5.43 22.88
N ASP A 2 16.17 6.60 22.46
CA ASP A 2 14.86 7.17 22.67
C ASP A 2 13.83 6.48 21.75
N HIS A 3 12.92 5.71 22.32
CA HIS A 3 11.84 5.00 21.61
C HIS A 3 10.66 5.90 21.22
N ARG A 4 10.82 7.24 21.25
CA ARG A 4 9.73 8.18 21.01
C ARG A 4 9.40 8.43 19.54
N ASP A 5 10.26 8.02 18.61
CA ASP A 5 10.08 8.30 17.17
C ASP A 5 9.21 7.30 16.42
N LEU A 6 8.75 6.25 17.09
CA LEU A 6 7.86 5.26 16.46
C LEU A 6 6.38 5.65 16.49
N HIS A 7 6.03 6.73 17.19
CA HIS A 7 4.64 7.19 17.35
C HIS A 7 4.29 8.45 16.56
N SER A 8 5.26 9.06 15.91
CA SER A 8 5.00 10.26 15.12
C SER A 8 4.67 9.89 13.69
N PHE A 9 3.43 10.10 13.36
CA PHE A 9 2.76 10.12 12.07
C PHE A 9 2.13 8.80 11.61
N PRO A 10 0.80 8.74 11.70
CA PRO A 10 -0.02 7.66 11.14
C PRO A 10 -0.07 7.65 9.61
N THR A 11 0.81 8.41 8.92
CA THR A 11 0.59 8.84 7.56
C THR A 11 0.72 7.75 6.49
N ARG A 12 1.72 6.89 6.54
CA ARG A 12 1.86 5.80 5.55
C ARG A 12 1.08 4.56 5.93
N ARG A 13 1.21 4.15 7.17
CA ARG A 13 0.60 2.92 7.66
C ARG A 13 -0.92 2.92 7.53
N SER A 14 -1.56 4.09 7.68
CA SER A 14 -3.03 4.19 7.54
C SER A 14 -3.50 3.96 6.11
N SER A 15 -2.81 4.51 5.10
CA SER A 15 -3.17 4.31 3.69
C SER A 15 -2.97 2.86 3.27
N ASP A 16 -1.85 2.24 3.67
CA ASP A 16 -1.54 0.85 3.35
C ASP A 16 -2.55 -0.11 4.01
N LEU A 17 -2.86 0.13 5.28
CA LEU A 17 -3.86 -0.65 6.02
C LEU A 17 -5.26 -0.51 5.42
N GLU A 18 -5.64 0.72 5.04
CA GLU A 18 -6.91 0.99 4.36
C GLU A 18 -6.99 0.24 3.03
N GLY A 19 -5.92 0.25 2.25
CA GLY A 19 -5.85 -0.47 0.97
C GLY A 19 -6.02 -1.98 1.13
N ALA A 20 -5.29 -2.57 2.05
CA ALA A 20 -5.40 -4.00 2.34
C ALA A 20 -6.79 -4.37 2.87
N LEU A 21 -7.39 -3.50 3.69
CA LEU A 21 -8.75 -3.67 4.17
C LEU A 21 -9.76 -3.65 3.02
N LYS A 22 -9.71 -2.61 2.16
CA LYS A 22 -10.64 -2.48 1.02
C LYS A 22 -10.51 -3.63 0.02
N LEU A 23 -9.30 -4.08 -0.28
CA LEU A 23 -9.11 -5.26 -1.14
C LEU A 23 -9.78 -6.50 -0.54
N LYS A 24 -9.65 -6.72 0.76
CA LYS A 24 -10.34 -7.84 1.44
C LYS A 24 -11.85 -7.69 1.43
N GLU A 25 -12.36 -6.50 1.75
CA GLU A 25 -13.79 -6.25 1.92
C GLU A 25 -14.58 -6.35 0.62
N ILE A 26 -14.10 -5.73 -0.47
CA ILE A 26 -14.89 -5.59 -1.70
C ILE A 26 -14.44 -6.50 -2.83
N SER A 27 -13.18 -6.95 -2.85
CA SER A 27 -12.67 -7.85 -3.89
C SER A 27 -12.41 -9.27 -3.40
N TYR A 28 -12.50 -9.52 -2.10
CA TYR A 28 -12.24 -10.82 -1.47
C TYR A 28 -10.84 -11.38 -1.77
N ILE A 29 -9.89 -10.48 -1.98
CA ILE A 29 -8.48 -10.82 -2.16
C ILE A 29 -7.81 -10.72 -0.79
N HIS A 30 -7.06 -11.75 -0.44
CA HIS A 30 -6.19 -11.67 0.73
C HIS A 30 -5.11 -10.61 0.47
N ALA A 31 -5.09 -9.59 1.29
CA ALA A 31 -4.13 -8.51 1.23
C ALA A 31 -3.67 -8.14 2.63
N GLU A 32 -2.40 -7.93 2.78
CA GLU A 32 -1.78 -7.52 4.03
C GLU A 32 -0.96 -6.24 3.83
N ALA A 33 -0.92 -5.40 4.85
CA ALA A 33 -0.16 -4.18 4.82
C ALA A 33 0.90 -4.18 5.92
N TYR A 34 2.09 -3.79 5.55
CA TYR A 34 3.24 -3.73 6.44
C TYR A 34 3.94 -2.38 6.33
N ALA A 35 4.42 -1.86 7.44
CA ALA A 35 5.42 -0.82 7.37
C ALA A 35 6.64 -1.37 6.61
N ALA A 36 7.25 -0.56 5.72
CA ALA A 36 8.34 -1.03 4.87
C ALA A 36 9.47 -1.71 5.65
N GLY A 37 9.79 -1.23 6.86
CA GLY A 37 10.80 -1.83 7.73
C GLY A 37 10.42 -3.21 8.28
N GLU A 38 9.12 -3.51 8.41
CA GLU A 38 8.64 -4.79 8.94
C GLU A 38 8.62 -5.91 7.89
N LEU A 39 8.70 -5.55 6.62
CA LEU A 39 8.69 -6.52 5.52
C LEU A 39 9.80 -7.58 5.68
N LYS A 40 10.97 -7.18 6.19
CA LYS A 40 12.13 -8.04 6.40
C LYS A 40 11.95 -9.07 7.52
N HIS A 41 11.00 -8.88 8.40
CA HIS A 41 10.80 -9.73 9.58
C HIS A 41 9.92 -10.97 9.31
N GLY A 42 9.80 -11.36 8.05
CA GLY A 42 9.07 -12.57 7.65
C GLY A 42 8.31 -12.42 6.34
N PRO A 43 7.45 -11.40 6.15
CA PRO A 43 6.62 -11.27 4.96
C PRO A 43 7.38 -11.30 3.63
N ILE A 44 8.62 -10.82 3.62
CA ILE A 44 9.48 -10.83 2.43
C ILE A 44 9.74 -12.24 1.88
N ALA A 45 9.63 -13.27 2.72
CA ALA A 45 9.79 -14.67 2.30
C ALA A 45 8.63 -15.17 1.41
N LEU A 46 7.50 -14.46 1.42
CA LEU A 46 6.32 -14.79 0.61
C LEU A 46 6.32 -14.10 -0.75
N ILE A 47 7.32 -13.26 -1.02
CA ILE A 47 7.40 -12.50 -2.26
C ILE A 47 8.01 -13.35 -3.35
N ASP A 48 7.27 -13.49 -4.44
CA ASP A 48 7.69 -14.11 -5.69
C ASP A 48 7.13 -13.33 -6.90
N GLU A 49 7.32 -13.85 -8.10
CA GLU A 49 6.88 -13.25 -9.36
C GLU A 49 5.35 -13.17 -9.52
N ASN A 50 4.57 -13.87 -8.71
CA ASN A 50 3.12 -13.93 -8.77
C ASN A 50 2.45 -12.98 -7.77
N VAL A 51 3.21 -12.50 -6.78
CA VAL A 51 2.70 -11.61 -5.73
C VAL A 51 2.93 -10.15 -6.14
N PRO A 52 1.88 -9.38 -6.46
CA PRO A 52 2.02 -7.95 -6.65
C PRO A 52 2.23 -7.24 -5.31
N VAL A 53 3.20 -6.34 -5.27
CA VAL A 53 3.51 -5.54 -4.09
C VAL A 53 3.23 -4.07 -4.37
N ILE A 54 2.28 -3.50 -3.64
CA ILE A 54 1.96 -2.08 -3.74
C ILE A 54 2.86 -1.32 -2.77
N VAL A 55 3.65 -0.40 -3.28
CA VAL A 55 4.57 0.41 -2.49
C VAL A 55 4.12 1.87 -2.52
N VAL A 56 3.78 2.39 -1.35
CA VAL A 56 3.47 3.81 -1.15
C VAL A 56 4.72 4.52 -0.67
N ALA A 57 5.27 5.39 -1.48
CA ALA A 57 6.55 6.03 -1.24
C ALA A 57 6.52 7.55 -1.49
N PRO A 58 5.77 8.34 -0.69
CA PRO A 58 5.89 9.78 -0.75
C PRO A 58 7.32 10.20 -0.37
N ARG A 59 7.80 11.30 -0.95
CA ARG A 59 9.12 11.82 -0.66
C ARG A 59 9.16 12.51 0.71
N ASP A 60 9.28 11.69 1.73
CA ASP A 60 9.37 12.11 3.13
C ASP A 60 10.64 11.56 3.79
N ALA A 61 10.80 11.76 5.09
CA ALA A 61 11.96 11.29 5.86
C ALA A 61 12.19 9.77 5.84
N LEU A 62 11.20 8.99 5.41
CA LEU A 62 11.30 7.53 5.33
C LEU A 62 11.50 7.02 3.89
N PHE A 63 11.57 7.91 2.92
CA PHE A 63 11.66 7.55 1.50
C PHE A 63 12.83 6.60 1.22
N GLU A 64 14.03 6.93 1.68
CA GLU A 64 15.25 6.13 1.46
C GLU A 64 15.10 4.68 2.01
N LYS A 65 14.48 4.55 3.18
CA LYS A 65 14.21 3.22 3.76
C LYS A 65 13.21 2.43 2.92
N THR A 66 12.20 3.12 2.41
CA THR A 66 11.20 2.51 1.52
C THR A 66 11.83 2.11 0.19
N ALA A 67 12.69 2.97 -0.37
CA ALA A 67 13.46 2.68 -1.58
C ALA A 67 14.31 1.42 -1.45
N SER A 68 15.06 1.31 -0.36
CA SER A 68 15.85 0.10 -0.07
C SER A 68 15.00 -1.17 0.02
N ASN A 69 13.84 -1.09 0.67
CA ASN A 69 12.94 -2.24 0.77
C ASN A 69 12.28 -2.59 -0.57
N LEU A 70 11.94 -1.59 -1.39
CA LEU A 70 11.45 -1.80 -2.75
C LEU A 70 12.46 -2.60 -3.58
N GLN A 71 13.73 -2.20 -3.56
CA GLN A 71 14.78 -2.91 -4.29
C GLN A 71 14.94 -4.36 -3.82
N GLU A 72 14.76 -4.64 -2.54
CA GLU A 72 14.78 -6.01 -2.03
C GLU A 72 13.59 -6.85 -2.50
N VAL A 73 12.42 -6.25 -2.65
CA VAL A 73 11.24 -6.90 -3.25
C VAL A 73 11.52 -7.24 -4.70
N VAL A 74 12.05 -6.29 -5.47
CA VAL A 74 12.40 -6.50 -6.88
C VAL A 74 13.47 -7.57 -7.05
N ALA A 75 14.49 -7.59 -6.19
CA ALA A 75 15.54 -8.61 -6.22
C ALA A 75 15.01 -10.04 -6.00
N ARG A 76 13.81 -10.19 -5.43
CA ARG A 76 13.10 -11.48 -5.24
C ARG A 76 12.08 -11.78 -6.35
N GLY A 77 12.05 -10.96 -7.39
CA GLY A 77 11.12 -11.12 -8.52
C GLY A 77 9.73 -10.53 -8.27
N GLY A 78 9.50 -9.84 -7.15
CA GLY A 78 8.20 -9.22 -6.84
C GLY A 78 7.84 -8.13 -7.84
N LYS A 79 6.58 -8.10 -8.28
CA LYS A 79 6.04 -7.09 -9.20
C LYS A 79 5.56 -5.87 -8.41
N VAL A 80 6.37 -4.82 -8.43
CA VAL A 80 6.08 -3.59 -7.68
C VAL A 80 5.15 -2.65 -8.46
N VAL A 81 4.06 -2.25 -7.82
CA VAL A 81 3.24 -1.09 -8.21
C VAL A 81 3.61 0.07 -7.29
N LEU A 82 4.31 1.06 -7.82
CA LEU A 82 4.83 2.19 -7.07
C LEU A 82 3.86 3.39 -7.13
N LEU A 83 3.46 3.89 -5.98
CA LEU A 83 2.75 5.16 -5.82
C LEU A 83 3.69 6.17 -5.17
N SER A 84 4.04 7.22 -5.89
CA SER A 84 4.98 8.24 -5.40
C SER A 84 4.73 9.58 -6.08
N ASP A 85 5.36 10.64 -5.59
CA ASP A 85 5.44 11.90 -6.31
C ASP A 85 6.43 11.82 -7.49
N ALA A 86 6.51 12.89 -8.28
CA ALA A 86 7.34 12.93 -9.50
C ALA A 86 8.83 12.67 -9.21
N GLU A 87 9.35 13.17 -8.10
CA GLU A 87 10.76 12.95 -7.73
C GLU A 87 11.01 11.50 -7.35
N GLY A 88 10.12 10.91 -6.54
CA GLY A 88 10.22 9.49 -6.17
C GLY A 88 10.04 8.56 -7.38
N ILE A 89 9.17 8.90 -8.33
CA ILE A 89 9.05 8.15 -9.59
C ILE A 89 10.32 8.27 -10.44
N ASN A 90 10.94 9.44 -10.52
CA ASN A 90 12.19 9.60 -11.25
C ASN A 90 13.32 8.74 -10.66
N GLU A 91 13.31 8.53 -9.36
CA GLU A 91 14.35 7.76 -8.66
C GLU A 91 14.09 6.25 -8.67
N LEU A 92 12.84 5.84 -8.49
CA LEU A 92 12.49 4.43 -8.26
C LEU A 92 11.66 3.79 -9.39
N GLY A 93 11.18 4.60 -10.35
CA GLY A 93 10.26 4.12 -11.37
C GLY A 93 10.84 3.04 -12.27
N GLU A 94 12.15 3.02 -12.48
CA GLU A 94 12.83 1.98 -13.28
C GLU A 94 12.73 0.58 -12.65
N TYR A 95 12.59 0.51 -11.32
CA TYR A 95 12.44 -0.75 -10.57
C TYR A 95 10.99 -1.22 -10.51
N ALA A 96 10.04 -0.34 -10.83
CA ALA A 96 8.62 -0.66 -10.71
C ALA A 96 8.07 -1.33 -11.98
N TRP A 97 7.28 -2.37 -11.80
CA TRP A 97 6.48 -2.94 -12.90
C TRP A 97 5.45 -1.94 -13.42
N ARG A 98 4.85 -1.15 -12.50
CA ARG A 98 3.96 -0.03 -12.81
C ARG A 98 4.19 1.10 -11.81
N ALA A 99 4.02 2.33 -12.26
CA ALA A 99 4.16 3.51 -11.43
C ALA A 99 2.97 4.45 -11.61
N VAL A 100 2.52 5.03 -10.50
CA VAL A 100 1.47 6.06 -10.47
C VAL A 100 2.05 7.30 -9.84
N THR A 101 2.12 8.37 -10.61
CA THR A 101 2.61 9.66 -10.13
C THR A 101 1.49 10.43 -9.45
N LEU A 102 1.74 10.88 -8.24
CA LEU A 102 0.84 11.68 -7.43
C LEU A 102 1.40 13.09 -7.23
N PRO A 103 0.54 14.09 -6.97
CA PRO A 103 1.03 15.42 -6.63
C PRO A 103 1.88 15.40 -5.37
N SER A 104 2.93 16.22 -5.34
CA SER A 104 3.65 16.50 -4.11
C SER A 104 2.78 17.37 -3.20
N VAL A 105 2.61 16.95 -1.94
CA VAL A 105 1.79 17.63 -0.96
C VAL A 105 2.50 17.65 0.39
N ASP A 106 2.02 18.51 1.28
CA ASP A 106 2.49 18.52 2.66
C ASP A 106 2.35 17.12 3.29
N PRO A 107 3.36 16.64 4.03
CA PRO A 107 3.34 15.31 4.67
C PRO A 107 2.11 15.04 5.54
N PHE A 108 1.50 16.08 6.12
CA PHE A 108 0.28 15.97 6.90
C PHE A 108 -0.94 15.58 6.05
N VAL A 109 -0.96 16.02 4.79
CA VAL A 109 -2.06 15.75 3.84
C VAL A 109 -1.82 14.46 3.04
N ALA A 110 -0.58 14.03 2.94
CA ALA A 110 -0.18 12.87 2.14
C ALA A 110 -1.03 11.60 2.38
N PRO A 111 -1.42 11.21 3.61
CA PRO A 111 -2.25 10.03 3.83
C PRO A 111 -3.59 10.08 3.13
N ILE A 112 -4.22 11.25 3.12
CA ILE A 112 -5.51 11.45 2.45
C ILE A 112 -5.34 11.30 0.95
N LEU A 113 -4.31 11.95 0.39
CA LEU A 113 -4.03 11.88 -1.04
C LEU A 113 -3.72 10.45 -1.48
N TYR A 114 -2.85 9.75 -0.76
CA TYR A 114 -2.42 8.40 -1.13
C TYR A 114 -3.50 7.32 -0.89
N ALA A 115 -4.47 7.59 -0.02
CA ALA A 115 -5.61 6.69 0.16
C ALA A 115 -6.50 6.61 -1.09
N VAL A 116 -6.65 7.71 -1.83
CA VAL A 116 -7.53 7.76 -3.01
C VAL A 116 -7.14 6.74 -4.09
N PRO A 117 -5.90 6.72 -4.63
CA PRO A 117 -5.52 5.72 -5.64
C PRO A 117 -5.58 4.29 -5.13
N ILE A 118 -5.36 4.07 -3.85
CA ILE A 118 -5.46 2.75 -3.23
C ILE A 118 -6.92 2.29 -3.18
N GLN A 119 -7.84 3.17 -2.81
CA GLN A 119 -9.28 2.88 -2.84
C GLN A 119 -9.76 2.63 -4.27
N LEU A 120 -9.31 3.43 -5.24
CA LEU A 120 -9.62 3.21 -6.66
C LEU A 120 -9.07 1.87 -7.17
N LEU A 121 -7.88 1.48 -6.74
CA LEU A 121 -7.32 0.17 -7.07
C LEU A 121 -8.20 -0.96 -6.55
N ALA A 122 -8.64 -0.88 -5.30
CA ALA A 122 -9.53 -1.88 -4.71
C ALA A 122 -10.89 -1.92 -5.43
N TYR A 123 -11.45 -0.75 -5.75
CA TYR A 123 -12.70 -0.62 -6.50
C TYR A 123 -12.59 -1.28 -7.89
N HIS A 124 -11.61 -0.88 -8.69
CA HIS A 124 -11.44 -1.45 -10.03
C HIS A 124 -11.12 -2.94 -10.01
N THR A 125 -10.38 -3.40 -9.01
CA THR A 125 -10.12 -4.84 -8.82
C THR A 125 -11.41 -5.60 -8.53
N ALA A 126 -12.29 -5.06 -7.69
CA ALA A 126 -13.60 -5.64 -7.40
C ALA A 126 -14.48 -5.69 -8.65
N VAL A 127 -14.55 -4.60 -9.41
CA VAL A 127 -15.29 -4.53 -10.69
C VAL A 127 -14.79 -5.58 -11.69
N LEU A 128 -13.47 -5.69 -11.86
CA LEU A 128 -12.88 -6.69 -12.76
C LEU A 128 -13.16 -8.13 -12.32
N LYS A 129 -13.29 -8.36 -11.03
CA LYS A 129 -13.69 -9.67 -10.49
C LYS A 129 -15.18 -9.93 -10.55
N GLY A 130 -15.99 -8.93 -10.90
CA GLY A 130 -17.45 -9.03 -10.92
C GLY A 130 -18.07 -9.13 -9.53
N THR A 131 -17.40 -8.60 -8.50
CA THR A 131 -17.95 -8.53 -7.15
C THR A 131 -18.79 -7.28 -6.98
N ASP A 132 -19.85 -7.36 -6.16
CA ASP A 132 -20.69 -6.21 -5.82
C ASP A 132 -19.93 -5.30 -4.86
N VAL A 133 -19.64 -4.08 -5.28
CA VAL A 133 -18.90 -3.09 -4.50
C VAL A 133 -19.80 -2.34 -3.53
N ASP A 134 -21.10 -2.28 -3.81
CA ASP A 134 -22.10 -1.54 -3.00
C ASP A 134 -22.66 -2.41 -1.88
N GLN A 135 -22.76 -3.71 -2.12
CA GLN A 135 -23.25 -4.70 -1.17
C GLN A 135 -22.26 -5.87 -1.00
N PRO A 136 -21.08 -5.61 -0.46
CA PRO A 136 -20.11 -6.68 -0.25
C PRO A 136 -20.65 -7.70 0.75
N ARG A 137 -20.52 -8.98 0.39
CA ARG A 137 -20.94 -10.09 1.24
C ARG A 137 -20.12 -10.10 2.54
N ASN A 138 -20.74 -10.59 3.62
CA ASN A 138 -20.08 -10.76 4.93
C ASN A 138 -19.61 -9.45 5.60
N LEU A 139 -20.00 -8.28 5.09
CA LEU A 139 -19.83 -7.02 5.79
C LEU A 139 -21.13 -6.66 6.50
N ALA A 140 -21.21 -7.00 7.77
CA ALA A 140 -22.27 -6.49 8.62
C ALA A 140 -21.79 -5.19 9.29
N LYS A 141 -22.36 -4.07 8.88
CA LYS A 141 -22.12 -2.77 9.54
C LYS A 141 -22.75 -2.69 10.93
N SER A 142 -23.71 -3.55 11.22
CA SER A 142 -24.23 -3.81 12.56
C SER A 142 -24.66 -5.27 12.63
N VAL A 143 -23.95 -6.07 13.40
CA VAL A 143 -24.43 -7.40 13.77
C VAL A 143 -25.20 -7.23 15.06
N THR A 144 -26.52 -7.13 14.97
CA THR A 144 -27.36 -7.49 16.10
C THR A 144 -27.47 -9.01 16.07
N VAL A 145 -26.68 -9.67 16.89
CA VAL A 145 -26.91 -11.08 17.22
C VAL A 145 -28.04 -11.04 18.26
N GLU A 146 -29.25 -11.39 17.86
CA GLU A 146 -30.28 -11.78 18.77
C GLU A 146 -30.06 -13.24 19.22
#